data_09c31bd39dbd2dbd47eaed2ac1c9f42a
#
_entry.id   09c31bd39dbd2dbd47eaed2ac1c9f42a
#
_cell.length_a   1.000
_cell.length_b   1.000
_cell.length_c   1.000
_cell.angle_alpha   90.00
_cell.angle_beta   90.00
_cell.angle_gamma   90.00
#
_symmetry.space_group_name_H-M   'P 1'
#
loop_
_entity.id
_entity.type
_entity.pdbx_description
1 polymer ?
#
loop_
_entity_poly.entity_id
_entity_poly.type
_entity_poly.pdbx_seq_one_letter_code
_entity_poly.pdbx_strand_id
1 'polypeptide(L)'
;LNEKIYQIKAQDLTEEQKQNFAELLDNIGPMPETRSERFKPKPETIERFAEMTNEFFGSFLQHIPEDQEKFTSQEMVNIVNEIIAEELNEDGSNPYRAEIKAGATNASADHEERRIYFPEDKTYSAKRARGLIVHELGTHVLRAVPYVDHEVEAFSTGFPNNEEFDEGVAKAVEQAINGKYEDSGIDHYINIGLANFKGKNFREVYEIQCKLRELTGGKIEPVFNAVQRCFRGTGELPNNKDLAYYNGANRVWKHIEDHIDDIELFDQLFLSGKIDYQNKQQEQISYEARTKGI
;
A
#
# COMPACT_ATOMS: atom_id res chain seq x y z
N LEU A 1 -19.32 2.13 12.56
CA LEU A 1 -18.26 2.82 11.82
C LEU A 1 -17.88 4.16 12.47
N ASN A 2 -18.83 4.99 12.91
CA ASN A 2 -18.53 6.25 13.58
C ASN A 2 -17.64 6.04 14.82
N GLU A 3 -18.00 5.06 15.65
CA GLU A 3 -17.20 4.69 16.83
C GLU A 3 -15.79 4.23 16.45
N LYS A 4 -15.66 3.42 15.41
CA LYS A 4 -14.35 2.97 14.90
C LYS A 4 -13.53 4.14 14.32
N ILE A 5 -14.16 5.06 13.57
CA ILE A 5 -13.48 6.26 13.07
C ILE A 5 -12.99 7.12 14.23
N TYR A 6 -13.84 7.29 15.26
CA TYR A 6 -13.46 8.03 16.46
C TYR A 6 -12.24 7.40 17.14
N GLN A 7 -12.25 6.09 17.38
CA GLN A 7 -11.13 5.39 18.00
C GLN A 7 -9.83 5.54 17.20
N ILE A 8 -9.90 5.41 15.88
CA ILE A 8 -8.75 5.53 14.99
C ILE A 8 -8.16 6.94 14.99
N LYS A 9 -9.01 7.96 14.86
CA LYS A 9 -8.56 9.36 14.74
C LYS A 9 -8.25 10.04 16.07
N ALA A 10 -8.83 9.55 17.17
CA ALA A 10 -8.73 10.18 18.48
C ALA A 10 -7.58 9.65 19.37
N GLN A 11 -6.80 8.67 18.90
CA GLN A 11 -5.79 8.01 19.75
C GLN A 11 -4.75 8.95 20.34
N ASP A 12 -4.32 9.96 19.59
CA ASP A 12 -3.28 10.89 19.98
C ASP A 12 -3.81 12.32 20.26
N LEU A 13 -5.13 12.45 20.50
CA LEU A 13 -5.78 13.74 20.74
C LEU A 13 -5.89 14.06 22.24
N THR A 14 -5.92 15.36 22.57
CA THR A 14 -6.32 15.83 23.91
C THR A 14 -7.80 15.53 24.19
N GLU A 15 -8.22 15.56 25.45
CA GLU A 15 -9.62 15.29 25.81
C GLU A 15 -10.60 16.31 25.18
N GLU A 16 -10.23 17.59 25.08
CA GLU A 16 -11.02 18.60 24.39
C GLU A 16 -11.16 18.30 22.89
N GLN A 17 -10.05 17.92 22.23
CA GLN A 17 -10.10 17.52 20.82
C GLN A 17 -10.94 16.27 20.61
N LYS A 18 -10.88 15.29 21.53
CA LYS A 18 -11.72 14.09 21.49
C LYS A 18 -13.21 14.43 21.57
N GLN A 19 -13.58 15.37 22.44
CA GLN A 19 -14.96 15.81 22.58
C GLN A 19 -15.46 16.48 21.30
N ASN A 20 -14.71 17.43 20.74
CA ASN A 20 -15.05 18.10 19.49
C ASN A 20 -15.14 17.10 18.31
N PHE A 21 -14.29 16.08 18.32
CA PHE A 21 -14.33 15.01 17.32
C PHE A 21 -15.58 14.15 17.46
N ALA A 22 -15.96 13.78 18.69
CA ALA A 22 -17.19 13.03 18.96
C ALA A 22 -18.44 13.81 18.51
N GLU A 23 -18.52 15.11 18.81
CA GLU A 23 -19.64 15.98 18.38
C GLU A 23 -19.74 16.05 16.84
N LEU A 24 -18.59 16.08 16.11
CA LEU A 24 -18.62 16.01 14.66
C LEU A 24 -19.18 14.68 14.15
N LEU A 25 -18.78 13.56 14.75
CA LEU A 25 -19.28 12.23 14.37
C LEU A 25 -20.76 12.06 14.70
N ASP A 26 -21.25 12.60 15.80
CA ASP A 26 -22.67 12.59 16.16
C ASP A 26 -23.50 13.36 15.13
N ASN A 27 -23.00 14.49 14.63
CA ASN A 27 -23.64 15.25 13.55
C ASN A 27 -23.67 14.50 12.21
N ILE A 28 -22.68 13.64 11.94
CA ILE A 28 -22.68 12.76 10.76
C ILE A 28 -23.74 11.66 10.93
N GLY A 29 -23.99 11.24 12.18
CA GLY A 29 -24.92 10.17 12.55
C GLY A 29 -24.34 8.76 12.30
N PRO A 30 -25.07 7.69 12.73
CA PRO A 30 -24.58 6.33 12.68
C PRO A 30 -24.29 5.87 11.25
N MET A 31 -23.21 5.16 11.04
CA MET A 31 -22.85 4.49 9.78
C MET A 31 -22.84 2.97 9.96
N PRO A 32 -23.13 2.20 8.91
CA PRO A 32 -23.05 0.74 8.95
C PRO A 32 -21.69 0.27 9.43
N GLU A 33 -21.64 -0.88 10.09
CA GLU A 33 -20.39 -1.51 10.43
C GLU A 33 -19.59 -1.89 9.18
N THR A 34 -18.29 -1.66 9.22
CA THR A 34 -17.36 -2.15 8.19
C THR A 34 -16.66 -3.40 8.69
N ARG A 35 -16.18 -4.21 7.76
CA ARG A 35 -15.48 -5.46 8.10
C ARG A 35 -14.09 -5.25 8.70
N SER A 36 -13.48 -4.10 8.45
CA SER A 36 -12.10 -3.86 8.87
C SER A 36 -12.03 -3.11 10.19
N GLU A 37 -11.28 -3.67 11.13
CA GLU A 37 -10.86 -3.02 12.36
C GLU A 37 -9.41 -2.58 12.23
N ARG A 38 -9.05 -1.45 12.88
CA ARG A 38 -7.66 -1.04 12.93
C ARG A 38 -6.85 -2.05 13.72
N PHE A 39 -5.87 -2.65 13.07
CA PHE A 39 -4.84 -3.44 13.69
C PHE A 39 -3.60 -2.59 13.92
N LYS A 40 -3.03 -2.64 15.09
CA LYS A 40 -1.76 -1.99 15.41
C LYS A 40 -0.78 -3.08 15.90
N PRO A 41 0.25 -3.37 15.09
CA PRO A 41 1.25 -4.38 15.48
C PRO A 41 2.02 -3.92 16.71
N LYS A 42 2.56 -4.86 17.46
CA LYS A 42 3.42 -4.59 18.62
C LYS A 42 4.73 -3.93 18.16
N PRO A 43 5.33 -3.05 18.99
CA PRO A 43 6.60 -2.42 18.66
C PRO A 43 7.70 -3.42 18.27
N GLU A 44 7.83 -4.50 19.03
CA GLU A 44 8.80 -5.56 18.76
C GLU A 44 8.58 -6.28 17.43
N THR A 45 7.31 -6.45 16.99
CA THR A 45 6.99 -6.97 15.67
C THR A 45 7.44 -6.02 14.57
N ILE A 46 7.20 -4.71 14.76
CA ILE A 46 7.61 -3.68 13.79
C ILE A 46 9.14 -3.66 13.64
N GLU A 47 9.86 -3.66 14.76
CA GLU A 47 11.33 -3.67 14.78
C GLU A 47 11.89 -4.93 14.10
N ARG A 48 11.39 -6.09 14.48
CA ARG A 48 11.82 -7.38 13.91
C ARG A 48 11.55 -7.45 12.42
N PHE A 49 10.36 -7.07 11.97
CA PHE A 49 10.02 -7.06 10.54
C PHE A 49 10.84 -6.03 9.76
N ALA A 50 11.18 -4.88 10.38
CA ALA A 50 12.07 -3.89 9.78
C ALA A 50 13.49 -4.44 9.57
N GLU A 51 14.07 -5.16 10.55
CA GLU A 51 15.36 -5.82 10.42
C GLU A 51 15.36 -6.82 9.25
N MET A 52 14.39 -7.74 9.25
CA MET A 52 14.23 -8.77 8.21
C MET A 52 14.05 -8.15 6.81
N THR A 53 13.25 -7.09 6.72
CA THR A 53 12.98 -6.39 5.46
C THR A 53 14.22 -5.66 4.93
N ASN A 54 15.00 -5.01 5.81
CA ASN A 54 16.25 -4.36 5.41
C ASN A 54 17.31 -5.38 4.98
N GLU A 55 17.36 -6.55 5.60
CA GLU A 55 18.24 -7.64 5.17
C GLU A 55 17.80 -8.17 3.80
N PHE A 56 16.52 -8.47 3.61
CA PHE A 56 15.98 -9.03 2.38
C PHE A 56 16.13 -8.09 1.17
N PHE A 57 15.89 -6.79 1.35
CA PHE A 57 16.01 -5.78 0.29
C PHE A 57 17.33 -5.02 0.30
N GLY A 58 18.33 -5.49 1.03
CA GLY A 58 19.64 -4.84 1.13
C GLY A 58 20.28 -4.59 -0.22
N SER A 59 20.27 -5.58 -1.12
CA SER A 59 20.81 -5.48 -2.48
C SER A 59 20.08 -4.40 -3.31
N PHE A 60 18.76 -4.29 -3.21
CA PHE A 60 17.99 -3.23 -3.90
C PHE A 60 18.35 -1.84 -3.35
N LEU A 61 18.44 -1.74 -2.04
CA LEU A 61 18.59 -0.45 -1.36
C LEU A 61 20.00 0.13 -1.47
N GLN A 62 21.02 -0.68 -1.76
CA GLN A 62 22.39 -0.20 -2.00
C GLN A 62 22.54 0.62 -3.29
N HIS A 63 21.62 0.47 -4.26
CA HIS A 63 21.58 1.29 -5.48
C HIS A 63 21.13 2.73 -5.26
N ILE A 64 20.63 3.06 -4.05
CA ILE A 64 20.24 4.43 -3.70
C ILE A 64 21.43 5.13 -3.08
N PRO A 65 21.99 6.19 -3.70
CA PRO A 65 23.09 6.96 -3.13
C PRO A 65 22.77 7.48 -1.72
N GLU A 66 23.64 7.22 -0.75
CA GLU A 66 23.43 7.60 0.66
C GLU A 66 23.50 9.13 0.88
N ASP A 67 24.28 9.83 0.06
CA ASP A 67 24.52 11.26 0.14
C ASP A 67 23.49 12.11 -0.64
N GLN A 68 22.59 11.46 -1.40
CA GLN A 68 21.57 12.16 -2.19
C GLN A 68 20.24 12.29 -1.44
N GLU A 69 19.84 13.52 -1.14
CA GLU A 69 18.61 13.80 -0.40
C GLU A 69 17.35 13.76 -1.26
N LYS A 70 17.47 14.02 -2.57
CA LYS A 70 16.34 14.12 -3.50
C LYS A 70 16.65 13.44 -4.84
N PHE A 71 15.65 12.80 -5.39
CA PHE A 71 15.70 12.07 -6.66
C PHE A 71 14.62 12.59 -7.61
N THR A 72 14.98 12.90 -8.83
CA THR A 72 14.02 13.16 -9.92
C THR A 72 13.38 11.84 -10.37
N SER A 73 12.26 11.95 -11.10
CA SER A 73 11.65 10.75 -11.71
C SER A 73 12.59 10.02 -12.66
N GLN A 74 13.44 10.75 -13.41
CA GLN A 74 14.41 10.13 -14.32
C GLN A 74 15.51 9.37 -13.56
N GLU A 75 15.99 9.91 -12.44
CA GLU A 75 16.95 9.20 -11.58
C GLU A 75 16.30 7.94 -10.97
N MET A 76 15.03 8.02 -10.55
CA MET A 76 14.30 6.84 -10.07
C MET A 76 14.16 5.76 -11.16
N VAL A 77 13.85 6.16 -12.41
CA VAL A 77 13.80 5.23 -13.56
C VAL A 77 15.15 4.55 -13.78
N ASN A 78 16.25 5.30 -13.71
CA ASN A 78 17.59 4.75 -13.89
C ASN A 78 17.93 3.74 -12.78
N ILE A 79 17.72 4.12 -11.50
CA ILE A 79 17.97 3.25 -10.34
C ILE A 79 17.14 1.97 -10.43
N VAL A 80 15.84 2.07 -10.73
CA VAL A 80 14.97 0.88 -10.83
C VAL A 80 15.39 -0.03 -11.98
N ASN A 81 15.79 0.50 -13.14
CA ASN A 81 16.29 -0.32 -14.24
C ASN A 81 17.64 -0.99 -13.92
N GLU A 82 18.50 -0.32 -13.17
CA GLU A 82 19.76 -0.89 -12.67
C GLU A 82 19.50 -2.08 -11.72
N ILE A 83 18.61 -1.90 -10.74
CA ILE A 83 18.18 -2.99 -9.84
C ILE A 83 17.58 -4.16 -10.63
N ILE A 84 16.69 -3.89 -11.60
CA ILE A 84 16.12 -4.95 -12.43
C ILE A 84 17.23 -5.72 -13.16
N ALA A 85 18.19 -5.02 -13.74
CA ALA A 85 19.28 -5.65 -14.52
C ALA A 85 20.22 -6.48 -13.65
N GLU A 86 20.54 -6.03 -12.44
CA GLU A 86 21.55 -6.63 -11.58
C GLU A 86 20.99 -7.66 -10.60
N GLU A 87 19.75 -7.41 -10.08
CA GLU A 87 19.20 -8.22 -8.99
C GLU A 87 18.04 -9.15 -9.43
N LEU A 88 17.36 -8.82 -10.54
CA LEU A 88 16.15 -9.53 -10.95
C LEU A 88 16.22 -10.10 -12.38
N ASN A 89 17.37 -10.09 -13.02
CA ASN A 89 17.51 -10.49 -14.42
C ASN A 89 18.77 -11.31 -14.71
N GLU A 90 19.18 -12.19 -13.79
CA GLU A 90 20.37 -13.02 -13.93
C GLU A 90 20.39 -13.84 -15.24
N ASP A 91 19.24 -14.35 -15.67
CA ASP A 91 19.09 -15.18 -16.87
C ASP A 91 18.64 -14.38 -18.11
N GLY A 92 18.44 -13.07 -17.99
CA GLY A 92 17.95 -12.21 -19.07
C GLY A 92 16.47 -12.36 -19.40
N SER A 93 15.70 -13.08 -18.60
CA SER A 93 14.28 -13.38 -18.86
C SER A 93 13.31 -12.33 -18.30
N ASN A 94 13.75 -11.47 -17.38
CA ASN A 94 12.85 -10.49 -16.75
C ASN A 94 12.41 -9.39 -17.74
N PRO A 95 11.12 -9.31 -18.12
CA PRO A 95 10.62 -8.38 -19.13
C PRO A 95 10.29 -6.99 -18.56
N TYR A 96 10.37 -6.81 -17.24
CA TYR A 96 10.03 -5.54 -16.60
C TYR A 96 11.09 -4.46 -16.87
N ARG A 97 10.61 -3.22 -16.97
CA ARG A 97 11.46 -2.03 -17.03
C ARG A 97 10.72 -0.82 -16.46
N ALA A 98 11.46 0.14 -15.95
CA ALA A 98 10.92 1.42 -15.52
C ALA A 98 10.97 2.44 -16.65
N GLU A 99 9.97 3.34 -16.73
CA GLU A 99 9.91 4.43 -17.69
C GLU A 99 9.07 5.60 -17.18
N ILE A 100 9.26 6.77 -17.80
CA ILE A 100 8.43 7.95 -17.53
C ILE A 100 7.10 7.80 -18.29
N LYS A 101 5.98 8.08 -17.60
CA LYS A 101 4.64 8.11 -18.19
C LYS A 101 4.03 9.50 -18.08
N ALA A 102 3.81 10.14 -19.23
CA ALA A 102 3.15 11.43 -19.30
C ALA A 102 1.75 11.38 -18.69
N GLY A 103 1.42 12.38 -17.88
CA GLY A 103 0.13 12.48 -17.21
C GLY A 103 -0.08 11.52 -16.04
N ALA A 104 0.88 10.64 -15.72
CA ALA A 104 0.83 9.87 -14.50
C ALA A 104 0.93 10.78 -13.26
N THR A 105 0.17 10.48 -12.21
CA THR A 105 0.19 11.26 -10.96
C THR A 105 1.04 10.61 -9.87
N ASN A 106 1.24 9.30 -9.94
CA ASN A 106 2.05 8.53 -8.98
C ASN A 106 2.86 7.47 -9.73
N ALA A 107 3.89 6.94 -9.07
CA ALA A 107 4.54 5.73 -9.51
C ALA A 107 3.57 4.55 -9.40
N SER A 108 3.68 3.57 -10.29
CA SER A 108 2.85 2.37 -10.30
C SER A 108 3.48 1.26 -11.13
N ALA A 109 3.28 0.01 -10.72
CA ALA A 109 3.59 -1.15 -11.54
C ALA A 109 2.37 -1.54 -12.40
N ASP A 110 2.61 -1.83 -13.67
CA ASP A 110 1.65 -2.33 -14.64
C ASP A 110 2.10 -3.72 -15.10
N HIS A 111 1.34 -4.74 -14.73
CA HIS A 111 1.73 -6.14 -14.97
C HIS A 111 1.39 -6.61 -16.39
N GLU A 112 0.36 -6.03 -17.03
CA GLU A 112 0.00 -6.34 -18.41
C GLU A 112 1.05 -5.78 -19.37
N GLU A 113 1.46 -4.52 -19.14
CA GLU A 113 2.50 -3.87 -19.95
C GLU A 113 3.92 -4.23 -19.47
N ARG A 114 4.06 -4.85 -18.29
CA ARG A 114 5.33 -5.18 -17.64
C ARG A 114 6.22 -3.95 -17.47
N ARG A 115 5.62 -2.88 -16.92
CA ARG A 115 6.25 -1.56 -16.72
C ARG A 115 6.09 -1.07 -15.31
N ILE A 116 7.10 -0.31 -14.89
CA ILE A 116 7.03 0.51 -13.68
C ILE A 116 7.05 1.96 -14.15
N TYR A 117 5.93 2.64 -13.97
CA TYR A 117 5.74 4.00 -14.43
C TYR A 117 6.11 5.01 -13.36
N PHE A 118 6.83 6.07 -13.76
CA PHE A 118 7.06 7.25 -12.95
C PHE A 118 6.46 8.50 -13.64
N PRO A 119 5.85 9.44 -12.87
CA PRO A 119 5.36 10.71 -13.42
C PRO A 119 6.51 11.56 -13.95
N GLU A 120 6.25 12.45 -14.94
CA GLU A 120 7.30 13.27 -15.60
C GLU A 120 8.05 14.21 -14.65
N ASP A 121 7.31 15.00 -13.86
CA ASP A 121 7.86 16.16 -13.12
C ASP A 121 7.77 15.96 -11.59
N LYS A 122 8.20 14.81 -11.08
CA LYS A 122 8.27 14.60 -9.63
C LYS A 122 9.68 14.52 -9.10
N THR A 123 9.82 14.95 -7.85
CA THR A 123 11.00 14.69 -7.03
C THR A 123 10.60 13.92 -5.78
N TYR A 124 11.47 13.04 -5.36
CA TYR A 124 11.27 12.15 -4.20
C TYR A 124 12.39 12.41 -3.19
N SER A 125 12.05 12.50 -1.90
CA SER A 125 13.08 12.44 -0.86
C SER A 125 13.70 11.05 -0.81
N ALA A 126 14.92 10.93 -0.27
CA ALA A 126 15.59 9.62 -0.11
C ALA A 126 14.69 8.60 0.60
N LYS A 127 14.01 9.02 1.67
CA LYS A 127 13.02 8.18 2.37
C LYS A 127 11.90 7.70 1.44
N ARG A 128 11.35 8.59 0.60
CA ARG A 128 10.28 8.23 -0.34
C ARG A 128 10.80 7.35 -1.47
N ALA A 129 12.01 7.59 -1.97
CA ALA A 129 12.66 6.76 -2.99
C ALA A 129 12.83 5.32 -2.49
N ARG A 130 13.39 5.12 -1.30
CA ARG A 130 13.51 3.79 -0.66
C ARG A 130 12.15 3.10 -0.54
N GLY A 131 11.14 3.81 -0.02
CA GLY A 131 9.78 3.28 0.11
C GLY A 131 9.17 2.88 -1.23
N LEU A 132 9.34 3.68 -2.30
CA LEU A 132 8.82 3.36 -3.64
C LEU A 132 9.51 2.14 -4.27
N ILE A 133 10.82 1.99 -4.11
CA ILE A 133 11.55 0.83 -4.64
C ILE A 133 11.02 -0.46 -4.02
N VAL A 134 10.88 -0.53 -2.70
CA VAL A 134 10.36 -1.73 -2.06
C VAL A 134 8.87 -1.95 -2.32
N HIS A 135 8.09 -0.88 -2.52
CA HIS A 135 6.67 -0.95 -2.83
C HIS A 135 6.43 -1.45 -4.28
N GLU A 136 6.93 -0.70 -5.27
CA GLU A 136 6.62 -0.98 -6.69
C GLU A 136 7.47 -2.15 -7.23
N LEU A 137 8.79 -2.14 -6.98
CA LEU A 137 9.69 -3.17 -7.46
C LEU A 137 9.76 -4.36 -6.50
N GLY A 138 10.07 -4.11 -5.23
CA GLY A 138 10.30 -5.16 -4.23
C GLY A 138 9.04 -5.93 -3.84
N THR A 139 7.84 -5.37 -4.06
CA THR A 139 6.60 -6.09 -3.81
C THR A 139 5.88 -6.44 -5.10
N HIS A 140 5.35 -5.47 -5.81
CA HIS A 140 4.48 -5.77 -6.95
C HIS A 140 5.20 -6.52 -8.05
N VAL A 141 6.42 -6.12 -8.43
CA VAL A 141 7.18 -6.80 -9.49
C VAL A 141 7.81 -8.09 -9.00
N LEU A 142 8.47 -8.08 -7.84
CA LEU A 142 9.13 -9.29 -7.31
C LEU A 142 8.17 -10.47 -7.17
N ARG A 143 6.92 -10.21 -6.74
CA ARG A 143 5.87 -11.24 -6.65
C ARG A 143 5.42 -11.78 -8.01
N ALA A 144 5.56 -10.99 -9.07
CA ALA A 144 5.13 -11.36 -10.42
C ALA A 144 6.24 -12.08 -11.22
N VAL A 145 7.48 -11.65 -11.08
CA VAL A 145 8.61 -12.10 -11.92
C VAL A 145 8.79 -13.62 -11.98
N PRO A 146 8.75 -14.38 -10.87
CA PRO A 146 8.93 -15.83 -10.92
C PRO A 146 7.86 -16.57 -11.73
N TYR A 147 6.76 -15.89 -12.06
CA TYR A 147 5.59 -16.48 -12.72
C TYR A 147 5.23 -15.84 -14.07
N VAL A 148 6.15 -15.05 -14.65
CA VAL A 148 5.88 -14.32 -15.90
C VAL A 148 5.52 -15.25 -17.06
N ASP A 149 6.17 -16.42 -17.13
CA ASP A 149 5.98 -17.44 -18.16
C ASP A 149 5.23 -18.68 -17.64
N HIS A 150 4.57 -18.56 -16.48
CA HIS A 150 3.80 -19.65 -15.89
C HIS A 150 2.49 -19.88 -16.64
N GLU A 151 2.08 -21.15 -16.81
CA GLU A 151 0.83 -21.51 -17.52
C GLU A 151 -0.41 -20.85 -16.94
N VAL A 152 -0.43 -20.61 -15.62
CA VAL A 152 -1.48 -19.85 -14.93
C VAL A 152 -1.06 -18.39 -14.81
N GLU A 153 -1.46 -17.57 -15.77
CA GLU A 153 -1.14 -16.15 -15.87
C GLU A 153 -1.48 -15.35 -14.60
N ALA A 154 -2.51 -15.77 -13.87
CA ALA A 154 -2.95 -15.11 -12.63
C ALA A 154 -1.86 -15.03 -11.53
N PHE A 155 -0.83 -15.88 -11.55
CA PHE A 155 0.29 -15.76 -10.62
C PHE A 155 1.12 -14.49 -10.85
N SER A 156 1.22 -14.02 -12.07
CA SER A 156 1.95 -12.80 -12.42
C SER A 156 1.05 -11.56 -12.51
N THR A 157 -0.20 -11.71 -12.94
CA THR A 157 -1.14 -10.59 -13.13
C THR A 157 -2.06 -10.34 -11.94
N GLY A 158 -2.33 -11.35 -11.14
CA GLY A 158 -3.12 -11.30 -9.92
C GLY A 158 -4.36 -12.18 -9.96
N PHE A 159 -4.56 -12.96 -8.90
CA PHE A 159 -5.80 -13.71 -8.69
C PHE A 159 -6.94 -12.77 -8.28
N PRO A 160 -8.21 -13.16 -8.51
CA PRO A 160 -9.34 -12.35 -8.04
C PRO A 160 -9.27 -12.04 -6.55
N ASN A 161 -9.48 -10.78 -6.18
CA ASN A 161 -9.47 -10.27 -4.81
C ASN A 161 -8.10 -10.31 -4.08
N ASN A 162 -6.98 -10.49 -4.79
CA ASN A 162 -5.66 -10.42 -4.19
C ASN A 162 -5.21 -8.99 -3.88
N GLU A 163 -5.87 -7.97 -4.44
CA GLU A 163 -5.44 -6.56 -4.40
C GLU A 163 -5.26 -6.04 -2.96
N GLU A 164 -6.17 -6.41 -2.04
CA GLU A 164 -6.02 -6.02 -0.63
C GLU A 164 -4.75 -6.59 0.00
N PHE A 165 -4.43 -7.84 -0.28
CA PHE A 165 -3.23 -8.48 0.26
C PHE A 165 -1.97 -7.89 -0.39
N ASP A 166 -1.97 -7.71 -1.70
CA ASP A 166 -0.84 -7.17 -2.47
C ASP A 166 -0.47 -5.75 -2.02
N GLU A 167 -1.45 -4.84 -1.96
CA GLU A 167 -1.26 -3.49 -1.44
C GLU A 167 -0.91 -3.46 0.06
N GLY A 168 -1.44 -4.42 0.82
CA GLY A 168 -1.11 -4.59 2.24
C GLY A 168 0.35 -4.96 2.45
N VAL A 169 0.90 -5.90 1.67
CA VAL A 169 2.31 -6.28 1.70
C VAL A 169 3.18 -5.08 1.33
N ALA A 170 2.86 -4.41 0.21
CA ALA A 170 3.60 -3.23 -0.24
C ALA A 170 3.64 -2.12 0.83
N LYS A 171 2.53 -1.89 1.53
CA LYS A 171 2.47 -0.91 2.62
C LYS A 171 3.22 -1.35 3.87
N ALA A 172 3.15 -2.60 4.27
CA ALA A 172 3.87 -3.10 5.43
C ALA A 172 5.39 -2.98 5.22
N VAL A 173 5.88 -3.36 4.04
CA VAL A 173 7.30 -3.25 3.66
C VAL A 173 7.76 -1.79 3.58
N GLU A 174 6.98 -0.91 2.95
CA GLU A 174 7.28 0.53 2.90
C GLU A 174 7.41 1.12 4.32
N GLN A 175 6.55 0.72 5.24
CA GLN A 175 6.58 1.13 6.64
C GLN A 175 7.79 0.58 7.38
N ALA A 176 8.11 -0.70 7.18
CA ALA A 176 9.26 -1.36 7.79
C ALA A 176 10.58 -0.69 7.37
N ILE A 177 10.81 -0.47 6.08
CA ILE A 177 12.00 0.23 5.55
C ILE A 177 12.10 1.66 6.09
N ASN A 178 10.98 2.32 6.34
CA ASN A 178 10.94 3.66 6.89
C ASN A 178 11.03 3.69 8.44
N GLY A 179 11.07 2.52 9.09
CA GLY A 179 11.15 2.40 10.56
C GLY A 179 9.93 2.98 11.29
N LYS A 180 8.77 3.04 10.63
CA LYS A 180 7.60 3.70 11.20
C LYS A 180 6.29 3.08 10.71
N TYR A 181 5.49 2.57 11.66
CA TYR A 181 4.10 2.22 11.39
C TYR A 181 3.24 3.49 11.23
N GLU A 182 2.39 3.53 10.21
CA GLU A 182 1.46 4.61 9.94
C GLU A 182 0.08 4.04 9.55
N ASP A 183 -0.99 4.79 9.80
CA ASP A 183 -2.35 4.41 9.38
C ASP A 183 -2.51 4.60 7.87
N SER A 184 -2.11 3.60 7.10
CA SER A 184 -2.23 3.64 5.65
C SER A 184 -3.69 3.60 5.19
N GLY A 185 -4.05 4.54 4.32
CA GLY A 185 -5.37 4.55 3.67
C GLY A 185 -6.56 4.98 4.54
N ILE A 186 -6.36 5.42 5.79
CA ILE A 186 -7.47 5.79 6.69
C ILE A 186 -8.34 6.92 6.12
N ASP A 187 -7.77 7.91 5.45
CA ASP A 187 -8.55 9.00 4.86
C ASP A 187 -9.40 8.49 3.68
N HIS A 188 -8.87 7.56 2.86
CA HIS A 188 -9.64 6.92 1.79
C HIS A 188 -10.78 6.09 2.36
N TYR A 189 -10.52 5.33 3.43
CA TYR A 189 -11.54 4.56 4.14
C TYR A 189 -12.68 5.43 4.66
N ILE A 190 -12.37 6.59 5.26
CA ILE A 190 -13.37 7.55 5.73
C ILE A 190 -14.13 8.16 4.56
N ASN A 191 -13.42 8.63 3.51
CA ASN A 191 -14.05 9.26 2.35
C ASN A 191 -15.04 8.33 1.65
N ILE A 192 -14.63 7.09 1.40
CA ILE A 192 -15.46 6.07 0.77
C ILE A 192 -16.64 5.71 1.69
N GLY A 193 -16.41 5.60 2.99
CA GLY A 193 -17.45 5.34 3.96
C GLY A 193 -18.53 6.44 4.00
N LEU A 194 -18.12 7.71 4.01
CA LEU A 194 -19.04 8.86 3.95
C LEU A 194 -19.84 8.88 2.64
N ALA A 195 -19.19 8.65 1.51
CA ALA A 195 -19.85 8.65 0.22
C ALA A 195 -20.81 7.46 0.06
N ASN A 196 -20.38 6.22 0.33
CA ASN A 196 -21.19 5.03 0.15
C ASN A 196 -22.33 4.89 1.17
N PHE A 197 -22.02 5.11 2.45
CA PHE A 197 -23.00 4.82 3.52
C PHE A 197 -23.83 6.01 3.94
N LYS A 198 -23.32 7.23 3.70
CA LYS A 198 -24.05 8.47 4.05
C LYS A 198 -24.56 9.21 2.82
N GLY A 199 -24.27 8.71 1.61
CA GLY A 199 -24.67 9.36 0.37
C GLY A 199 -24.08 10.77 0.23
N LYS A 200 -22.92 11.03 0.88
CA LYS A 200 -22.27 12.33 0.82
C LYS A 200 -21.60 12.54 -0.54
N ASN A 201 -21.90 13.67 -1.17
CA ASN A 201 -21.25 14.08 -2.41
C ASN A 201 -19.83 14.59 -2.15
N PHE A 202 -19.09 14.87 -3.22
CA PHE A 202 -17.70 15.34 -3.18
C PHE A 202 -17.51 16.52 -2.20
N ARG A 203 -18.37 17.55 -2.31
CA ARG A 203 -18.26 18.77 -1.50
C ARG A 203 -18.45 18.48 -0.02
N GLU A 204 -19.49 17.71 0.33
CA GLU A 204 -19.78 17.35 1.71
C GLU A 204 -18.66 16.51 2.33
N VAL A 205 -18.08 15.53 1.58
CA VAL A 205 -16.93 14.75 2.03
C VAL A 205 -15.72 15.65 2.23
N TYR A 206 -15.47 16.58 1.31
CA TYR A 206 -14.37 17.54 1.42
C TYR A 206 -14.50 18.42 2.67
N GLU A 207 -15.67 19.01 2.91
CA GLU A 207 -15.95 19.87 4.09
C GLU A 207 -15.77 19.09 5.41
N ILE A 208 -16.26 17.84 5.48
CA ILE A 208 -16.10 16.97 6.65
C ILE A 208 -14.61 16.66 6.87
N GLN A 209 -13.88 16.32 5.84
CA GLN A 209 -12.44 16.02 5.96
C GLN A 209 -11.61 17.25 6.37
N CYS A 210 -11.91 18.42 5.84
CA CYS A 210 -11.27 19.66 6.28
C CYS A 210 -11.48 19.86 7.79
N LYS A 211 -12.72 19.70 8.27
CA LYS A 211 -13.03 19.83 9.70
C LYS A 211 -12.36 18.77 10.56
N LEU A 212 -12.27 17.51 10.09
CA LEU A 212 -11.50 16.46 10.76
C LEU A 212 -10.01 16.83 10.87
N ARG A 213 -9.42 17.42 9.80
CA ARG A 213 -8.04 17.89 9.82
C ARG A 213 -7.82 19.05 10.78
N GLU A 214 -8.71 20.02 10.79
CA GLU A 214 -8.67 21.13 11.76
C GLU A 214 -8.68 20.62 13.20
N LEU A 215 -9.59 19.71 13.53
CA LEU A 215 -9.71 19.11 14.87
C LEU A 215 -8.49 18.28 15.28
N THR A 216 -7.83 17.63 14.32
CA THR A 216 -6.65 16.77 14.58
C THR A 216 -5.30 17.47 14.35
N GLY A 217 -5.30 18.77 14.06
CA GLY A 217 -4.09 19.54 13.76
C GLY A 217 -3.39 19.14 12.45
N GLY A 218 -4.13 18.46 11.54
CA GLY A 218 -3.59 18.02 10.26
C GLY A 218 -3.63 19.11 9.19
N LYS A 219 -2.84 18.93 8.13
CA LYS A 219 -2.82 19.84 6.98
C LYS A 219 -4.06 19.68 6.11
N ILE A 220 -4.63 20.79 5.63
CA ILE A 220 -5.82 20.82 4.76
C ILE A 220 -5.47 20.65 3.28
N GLU A 221 -4.28 21.09 2.86
CA GLU A 221 -3.89 21.10 1.44
C GLU A 221 -4.04 19.74 0.73
N PRO A 222 -3.74 18.58 1.37
CA PRO A 222 -3.90 17.28 0.73
C PRO A 222 -5.35 16.80 0.62
N VAL A 223 -6.30 17.42 1.35
CA VAL A 223 -7.68 16.94 1.46
C VAL A 223 -8.38 16.90 0.11
N PHE A 224 -8.23 17.95 -0.69
CA PHE A 224 -8.86 18.02 -2.01
C PHE A 224 -8.46 16.82 -2.88
N ASN A 225 -7.18 16.55 -2.99
CA ASN A 225 -6.67 15.43 -3.80
C ASN A 225 -7.12 14.06 -3.25
N ALA A 226 -7.19 13.90 -1.93
CA ALA A 226 -7.66 12.67 -1.30
C ALA A 226 -9.15 12.42 -1.58
N VAL A 227 -9.98 13.46 -1.54
CA VAL A 227 -11.40 13.37 -1.87
C VAL A 227 -11.61 13.19 -3.38
N GLN A 228 -10.87 13.92 -4.22
CA GLN A 228 -10.90 13.75 -5.68
C GLN A 228 -10.57 12.31 -6.07
N ARG A 229 -9.58 11.70 -5.42
CA ARG A 229 -9.22 10.31 -5.65
C ARG A 229 -10.37 9.35 -5.32
N CYS A 230 -11.16 9.62 -4.27
CA CYS A 230 -12.33 8.83 -3.91
C CYS A 230 -13.41 8.85 -5.01
N PHE A 231 -13.60 9.96 -5.70
CA PHE A 231 -14.63 10.12 -6.75
C PHE A 231 -14.09 9.99 -8.17
N ARG A 232 -12.85 9.53 -8.36
CA ARG A 232 -12.22 9.40 -9.68
C ARG A 232 -12.96 8.40 -10.57
N GLY A 233 -13.12 8.75 -11.83
CA GLY A 233 -13.66 7.88 -12.87
C GLY A 233 -15.18 7.82 -12.93
N THR A 234 -15.90 8.23 -11.90
CA THR A 234 -17.37 8.17 -11.84
C THR A 234 -18.03 9.53 -11.67
N GLY A 235 -17.32 10.52 -11.12
CA GLY A 235 -17.80 11.88 -10.84
C GLY A 235 -18.78 11.98 -9.67
N GLU A 236 -19.69 11.04 -9.52
CA GLU A 236 -20.74 11.05 -8.48
C GLU A 236 -20.63 9.89 -7.50
N LEU A 237 -20.19 8.73 -7.95
CA LEU A 237 -20.06 7.54 -7.11
C LEU A 237 -18.61 7.36 -6.63
N PRO A 238 -18.40 6.89 -5.39
CA PRO A 238 -17.06 6.63 -4.90
C PRO A 238 -16.43 5.40 -5.56
N ASN A 239 -15.15 5.49 -5.82
CA ASN A 239 -14.33 4.37 -6.24
C ASN A 239 -13.81 3.62 -5.00
N ASN A 240 -14.19 2.37 -4.84
CA ASN A 240 -13.86 1.56 -3.66
C ASN A 240 -12.45 0.97 -3.69
N LYS A 241 -11.72 1.09 -4.79
CA LYS A 241 -10.38 0.52 -4.96
C LYS A 241 -9.44 0.88 -3.80
N ASP A 242 -9.49 2.13 -3.35
CA ASP A 242 -8.58 2.61 -2.30
C ASP A 242 -8.85 2.04 -0.89
N LEU A 243 -9.95 1.28 -0.69
CA LEU A 243 -10.14 0.49 0.54
C LEU A 243 -9.05 -0.59 0.71
N ALA A 244 -8.49 -1.06 -0.39
CA ALA A 244 -7.41 -2.06 -0.38
C ALA A 244 -6.21 -1.62 0.47
N TYR A 245 -5.87 -0.33 0.47
CA TYR A 245 -4.76 0.18 1.28
C TYR A 245 -4.99 0.05 2.79
N TYR A 246 -6.19 0.40 3.27
CA TYR A 246 -6.52 0.30 4.69
C TYR A 246 -6.75 -1.14 5.13
N ASN A 247 -7.62 -1.85 4.41
CA ASN A 247 -7.94 -3.24 4.73
C ASN A 247 -6.70 -4.12 4.60
N GLY A 248 -5.95 -3.97 3.51
CA GLY A 248 -4.74 -4.73 3.25
C GLY A 248 -3.68 -4.51 4.32
N ALA A 249 -3.39 -3.26 4.68
CA ALA A 249 -2.42 -2.95 5.72
C ALA A 249 -2.80 -3.62 7.06
N ASN A 250 -4.07 -3.56 7.47
CA ASN A 250 -4.52 -4.20 8.70
C ASN A 250 -4.38 -5.73 8.65
N ARG A 251 -4.77 -6.35 7.53
CA ARG A 251 -4.71 -7.79 7.34
C ARG A 251 -3.27 -8.31 7.32
N VAL A 252 -2.41 -7.63 6.56
CA VAL A 252 -1.02 -8.06 6.39
C VAL A 252 -0.22 -7.84 7.67
N TRP A 253 -0.36 -6.72 8.37
CA TRP A 253 0.32 -6.53 9.65
C TRP A 253 -0.11 -7.56 10.71
N LYS A 254 -1.40 -7.94 10.70
CA LYS A 254 -1.84 -9.04 11.56
C LYS A 254 -1.19 -10.36 11.16
N HIS A 255 -1.11 -10.66 9.88
CA HIS A 255 -0.44 -11.86 9.37
C HIS A 255 1.04 -11.88 9.76
N ILE A 256 1.75 -10.76 9.59
CA ILE A 256 3.15 -10.61 9.99
C ILE A 256 3.31 -10.87 11.50
N GLU A 257 2.47 -10.27 12.33
CA GLU A 257 2.55 -10.47 13.79
C GLU A 257 2.30 -11.93 14.20
N ASP A 258 1.33 -12.58 13.57
CA ASP A 258 0.99 -13.98 13.85
C ASP A 258 2.10 -14.96 13.37
N HIS A 259 2.97 -14.56 12.42
CA HIS A 259 3.96 -15.42 11.74
C HIS A 259 5.39 -14.85 11.75
N ILE A 260 5.70 -13.89 12.60
CA ILE A 260 6.99 -13.17 12.58
C ILE A 260 8.22 -14.08 12.82
N ASP A 261 8.01 -15.20 13.48
CA ASP A 261 9.05 -16.19 13.75
C ASP A 261 9.06 -17.35 12.72
N ASP A 262 8.15 -17.36 11.76
CA ASP A 262 8.07 -18.39 10.74
C ASP A 262 9.13 -18.14 9.65
N ILE A 263 9.96 -19.15 9.39
CA ILE A 263 11.01 -19.07 8.36
C ILE A 263 10.45 -18.84 6.95
N GLU A 264 9.21 -19.24 6.70
CA GLU A 264 8.56 -19.12 5.40
C GLU A 264 7.84 -17.78 5.20
N LEU A 265 7.83 -16.87 6.19
CA LEU A 265 7.08 -15.62 6.11
C LEU A 265 7.41 -14.82 4.84
N PHE A 266 8.70 -14.67 4.50
CA PHE A 266 9.12 -13.92 3.32
C PHE A 266 8.75 -14.62 2.01
N ASP A 267 8.82 -15.95 1.97
CA ASP A 267 8.35 -16.74 0.82
C ASP A 267 6.85 -16.54 0.61
N GLN A 268 6.08 -16.50 1.69
CA GLN A 268 4.64 -16.23 1.65
C GLN A 268 4.34 -14.82 1.13
N LEU A 269 5.10 -13.82 1.59
CA LEU A 269 4.89 -12.43 1.21
C LEU A 269 5.37 -12.10 -0.20
N PHE A 270 6.48 -12.69 -0.67
CA PHE A 270 7.17 -12.24 -1.88
C PHE A 270 7.30 -13.28 -2.99
N LEU A 271 7.36 -14.58 -2.67
CA LEU A 271 7.66 -15.64 -3.66
C LEU A 271 6.46 -16.53 -4.01
N SER A 272 5.28 -16.22 -3.48
CA SER A 272 4.06 -17.02 -3.71
C SER A 272 3.23 -16.60 -4.93
N GLY A 273 3.71 -15.65 -5.72
CA GLY A 273 2.94 -15.03 -6.81
C GLY A 273 1.94 -13.98 -6.29
N LYS A 274 1.17 -13.42 -7.18
CA LYS A 274 0.17 -12.39 -6.87
C LYS A 274 -1.13 -12.99 -6.36
N ILE A 275 -1.05 -13.69 -5.23
CA ILE A 275 -2.16 -14.32 -4.53
C ILE A 275 -2.51 -13.56 -3.24
N ASP A 276 -3.71 -13.78 -2.73
CA ASP A 276 -4.03 -13.51 -1.33
C ASP A 276 -3.67 -14.75 -0.51
N TYR A 277 -2.52 -14.71 0.19
CA TYR A 277 -2.03 -15.85 0.96
C TYR A 277 -2.96 -16.26 2.11
N GLN A 278 -3.85 -15.37 2.56
CA GLN A 278 -4.89 -15.70 3.54
C GLN A 278 -6.12 -16.40 2.91
N ASN A 279 -6.20 -16.46 1.57
CA ASN A 279 -7.18 -17.26 0.85
C ASN A 279 -6.66 -18.70 0.70
N LYS A 280 -7.25 -19.63 1.45
CA LYS A 280 -6.80 -21.04 1.49
C LYS A 280 -6.77 -21.75 0.12
N GLN A 281 -7.64 -21.37 -0.80
CA GLN A 281 -7.62 -21.93 -2.16
C GLN A 281 -6.43 -21.40 -2.96
N GLN A 282 -6.17 -20.09 -2.88
CA GLN A 282 -5.02 -19.48 -3.57
C GLN A 282 -3.71 -19.94 -2.96
N GLU A 283 -3.61 -20.04 -1.63
CA GLU A 283 -2.47 -20.61 -0.92
C GLU A 283 -2.16 -22.03 -1.41
N GLN A 284 -3.17 -22.90 -1.47
CA GLN A 284 -3.02 -24.30 -1.92
C GLN A 284 -2.52 -24.36 -3.38
N ILE A 285 -3.11 -23.57 -4.28
CA ILE A 285 -2.70 -23.51 -5.68
C ILE A 285 -1.24 -23.04 -5.81
N SER A 286 -0.85 -22.01 -5.06
CA SER A 286 0.53 -21.52 -5.04
C SER A 286 1.51 -22.57 -4.49
N TYR A 287 1.14 -23.26 -3.42
CA TYR A 287 1.96 -24.35 -2.88
C TYR A 287 2.17 -25.46 -3.91
N GLU A 288 1.13 -25.84 -4.62
CA GLU A 288 1.22 -26.87 -5.68
C GLU A 288 2.09 -26.43 -6.86
N ALA A 289 1.94 -25.18 -7.30
CA ALA A 289 2.78 -24.61 -8.36
C ALA A 289 4.28 -24.63 -7.97
N ARG A 290 4.62 -24.21 -6.76
CA ARG A 290 6.01 -24.19 -6.29
C ARG A 290 6.60 -25.59 -6.07
N THR A 291 5.81 -26.55 -5.62
CA THR A 291 6.32 -27.88 -5.23
C THR A 291 6.25 -28.92 -6.33
N LYS A 292 5.31 -28.79 -7.25
CA LYS A 292 5.08 -29.79 -8.32
C LYS A 292 5.52 -29.30 -9.71
N GLY A 293 5.87 -28.02 -9.84
CA GLY A 293 6.26 -27.43 -11.13
C GLY A 293 5.10 -27.42 -12.13
N ILE A 294 3.88 -27.18 -11.63
CA ILE A 294 2.65 -27.12 -12.44
C ILE A 294 2.37 -25.68 -12.79
#